data_76fa7905ab1a3921f688c5c41f137541
#
_entry.id   76fa7905ab1a3921f688c5c41f137541
#
_cell.length_a   1.000
_cell.length_b   1.000
_cell.length_c   1.000
_cell.angle_alpha   90.00
_cell.angle_beta   90.00
_cell.angle_gamma   90.00
#
_symmetry.space_group_name_H-M   'P 1'
#
loop_
_entity.id
_entity.type
_entity.pdbx_description
1 polymer ?
#
loop_
_entity_poly.entity_id
_entity_poly.type
_entity_poly.pdbx_seq_one_letter_code
_entity_poly.pdbx_strand_id
1 'polypeptide(L)'
;MSTINYDLTKIKSFIFDVDGVLSPDCIPLSVEGVPMRMVNIKDGYALNLACKSGYGLAIITGGDTDAVRLRFARLGIEHIYMRSSVKINDLNDYMNKTGYKPEEILYSGDDLPDFHVMQAVGLSVAPADAAPEIKNIAKYISHKKGGEGVARDVIEQVMKAQGTWMNDKAFGW
;
A
#
# COMPACT_ATOMS: atom_id res chain seq x y z
N MET A 1 12.59 -4.94 -16.61
CA MET A 1 13.37 -5.24 -15.39
C MET A 1 12.93 -4.26 -14.31
N SER A 2 12.83 -4.71 -13.06
CA SER A 2 12.52 -3.79 -11.95
C SER A 2 13.70 -2.83 -11.73
N THR A 3 13.40 -1.57 -11.47
CA THR A 3 14.38 -0.56 -11.04
C THR A 3 14.52 -0.50 -9.52
N ILE A 4 13.77 -1.35 -8.80
CA ILE A 4 13.78 -1.40 -7.35
C ILE A 4 15.08 -2.06 -6.87
N ASN A 5 15.88 -1.32 -6.12
CA ASN A 5 17.13 -1.83 -5.52
C ASN A 5 16.83 -2.54 -4.19
N TYR A 6 16.09 -3.64 -4.28
CA TYR A 6 15.77 -4.54 -3.18
C TYR A 6 15.53 -5.95 -3.72
N ASP A 7 15.83 -6.96 -2.92
CA ASP A 7 15.52 -8.35 -3.28
C ASP A 7 14.00 -8.60 -3.15
N LEU A 8 13.28 -8.44 -4.26
CA LEU A 8 11.83 -8.56 -4.31
C LEU A 8 11.32 -9.96 -3.97
N THR A 9 12.18 -10.98 -4.00
CA THR A 9 11.79 -12.35 -3.63
C THR A 9 11.54 -12.50 -2.13
N LYS A 10 12.04 -11.56 -1.31
CA LYS A 10 11.81 -11.52 0.14
C LYS A 10 10.44 -10.99 0.53
N ILE A 11 9.79 -10.19 -0.35
CA ILE A 11 8.53 -9.55 -0.01
C ILE A 11 7.40 -10.57 0.05
N LYS A 12 6.73 -10.60 1.20
CA LYS A 12 5.57 -11.46 1.49
C LYS A 12 4.32 -10.67 1.87
N SER A 13 4.49 -9.38 2.16
CA SER A 13 3.40 -8.53 2.59
C SER A 13 3.50 -7.12 2.00
N PHE A 14 2.33 -6.56 1.67
CA PHE A 14 2.17 -5.20 1.16
C PHE A 14 1.30 -4.40 2.12
N ILE A 15 1.77 -3.22 2.51
CA ILE A 15 1.03 -2.29 3.34
C ILE A 15 0.97 -0.93 2.64
N PHE A 16 -0.21 -0.33 2.60
CA PHE A 16 -0.43 0.95 1.93
C PHE A 16 -1.12 1.95 2.85
N ASP A 17 -0.69 3.21 2.78
CA ASP A 17 -1.55 4.33 3.15
C ASP A 17 -2.64 4.53 2.08
N VAL A 18 -3.63 5.36 2.38
CA VAL A 18 -4.74 5.66 1.47
C VAL A 18 -4.57 7.02 0.82
N ASP A 19 -4.61 8.09 1.60
CA ASP A 19 -4.55 9.46 1.08
C ASP A 19 -3.13 9.76 0.59
N GLY A 20 -2.97 10.20 -0.65
CA GLY A 20 -1.68 10.41 -1.29
C GLY A 20 -1.01 9.13 -1.85
N VAL A 21 -1.59 7.93 -1.65
CA VAL A 21 -1.06 6.65 -2.17
C VAL A 21 -2.09 5.91 -3.01
N LEU A 22 -3.15 5.35 -2.39
CA LEU A 22 -4.25 4.64 -3.07
C LEU A 22 -5.36 5.57 -3.57
N SER A 23 -5.42 6.77 -3.04
CA SER A 23 -6.23 7.90 -3.47
C SER A 23 -5.30 9.11 -3.69
N PRO A 24 -5.63 10.08 -4.54
CA PRO A 24 -4.86 11.33 -4.63
C PRO A 24 -4.79 12.06 -3.30
N ASP A 25 -3.82 12.94 -3.13
CA ASP A 25 -3.67 13.84 -1.99
C ASP A 25 -4.68 15.01 -2.01
N CYS A 26 -5.16 15.36 -3.20
CA CYS A 26 -6.19 16.37 -3.40
C CYS A 26 -7.52 15.69 -3.74
N ILE A 27 -8.46 15.70 -2.80
CA ILE A 27 -9.74 15.01 -2.90
C ILE A 27 -10.91 15.94 -2.59
N PRO A 28 -12.07 15.77 -3.27
CA PRO A 28 -13.25 16.59 -3.00
C PRO A 28 -13.87 16.27 -1.64
N LEU A 29 -14.59 17.23 -1.07
CA LEU A 29 -15.44 17.02 0.10
C LEU A 29 -16.89 16.86 -0.33
N SER A 30 -17.64 16.01 0.36
CA SER A 30 -19.10 16.00 0.27
C SER A 30 -19.70 17.27 0.89
N VAL A 31 -20.98 17.48 0.73
CA VAL A 31 -21.71 18.62 1.34
C VAL A 31 -21.70 18.57 2.88
N GLU A 32 -21.51 17.38 3.44
CA GLU A 32 -21.34 17.15 4.89
C GLU A 32 -19.87 17.29 5.35
N GLY A 33 -18.95 17.69 4.47
CA GLY A 33 -17.52 17.83 4.79
C GLY A 33 -16.73 16.52 4.86
N VAL A 34 -17.26 15.43 4.32
CA VAL A 34 -16.57 14.13 4.31
C VAL A 34 -15.66 14.04 3.10
N PRO A 35 -14.36 13.69 3.28
CA PRO A 35 -13.45 13.46 2.16
C PRO A 35 -13.90 12.27 1.30
N MET A 36 -14.14 12.52 0.00
CA MET A 36 -14.60 11.53 -0.97
C MET A 36 -13.40 10.93 -1.73
N ARG A 37 -12.79 9.90 -1.15
CA ARG A 37 -11.61 9.26 -1.71
C ARG A 37 -11.89 8.57 -3.04
N MET A 38 -11.01 8.80 -3.98
CA MET A 38 -11.06 8.15 -5.28
C MET A 38 -10.35 6.79 -5.22
N VAL A 39 -10.77 5.85 -6.07
CA VAL A 39 -10.16 4.53 -6.15
C VAL A 39 -9.66 4.25 -7.56
N ASN A 40 -8.46 3.74 -7.66
CA ASN A 40 -7.90 3.25 -8.91
C ASN A 40 -8.30 1.78 -9.10
N ILE A 41 -8.96 1.48 -10.23
CA ILE A 41 -9.44 0.12 -10.51
C ILE A 41 -8.29 -0.86 -10.74
N LYS A 42 -7.19 -0.42 -11.34
CA LYS A 42 -6.02 -1.28 -11.56
C LYS A 42 -5.27 -1.58 -10.26
N ASP A 43 -5.22 -0.62 -9.32
CA ASP A 43 -4.73 -0.88 -7.96
C ASP A 43 -5.63 -1.89 -7.26
N GLY A 44 -6.96 -1.71 -7.34
CA GLY A 44 -7.90 -2.65 -6.74
C GLY A 44 -7.73 -4.08 -7.28
N TYR A 45 -7.54 -4.23 -8.58
CA TYR A 45 -7.24 -5.53 -9.17
C TYR A 45 -5.94 -6.13 -8.64
N ALA A 46 -4.85 -5.36 -8.58
CA ALA A 46 -3.56 -5.84 -8.09
C ALA A 46 -3.62 -6.26 -6.62
N LEU A 47 -4.29 -5.47 -5.77
CA LEU A 47 -4.53 -5.80 -4.36
C LEU A 47 -5.30 -7.11 -4.21
N ASN A 48 -6.40 -7.28 -4.97
CA ASN A 48 -7.19 -8.52 -4.92
C ASN A 48 -6.39 -9.73 -5.40
N LEU A 49 -5.62 -9.60 -6.50
CA LEU A 49 -4.77 -10.69 -7.00
C LEU A 49 -3.69 -11.07 -5.99
N ALA A 50 -3.06 -10.09 -5.33
CA ALA A 50 -2.07 -10.34 -4.29
C ALA A 50 -2.70 -11.12 -3.10
N CYS A 51 -3.89 -10.70 -2.62
CA CYS A 51 -4.63 -11.44 -1.60
C CYS A 51 -4.88 -12.90 -2.02
N LYS A 52 -5.43 -13.11 -3.22
CA LYS A 52 -5.70 -14.46 -3.76
C LYS A 52 -4.44 -15.30 -3.93
N SER A 53 -3.29 -14.66 -4.13
CA SER A 53 -2.00 -15.32 -4.32
C SER A 53 -1.29 -15.63 -3.00
N GLY A 54 -1.89 -15.26 -1.86
CA GLY A 54 -1.39 -15.61 -0.53
C GLY A 54 -0.43 -14.60 0.08
N TYR A 55 -0.31 -13.39 -0.50
CA TYR A 55 0.43 -12.30 0.14
C TYR A 55 -0.38 -11.71 1.29
N GLY A 56 0.32 -11.31 2.36
CA GLY A 56 -0.27 -10.47 3.39
C GLY A 56 -0.57 -9.08 2.86
N LEU A 57 -1.72 -8.52 3.21
CA LEU A 57 -2.06 -7.14 2.90
C LEU A 57 -2.61 -6.42 4.11
N ALA A 58 -2.22 -5.15 4.24
CA ALA A 58 -2.81 -4.25 5.22
C ALA A 58 -2.98 -2.83 4.67
N ILE A 59 -3.93 -2.11 5.25
CA ILE A 59 -4.13 -0.67 5.06
C ILE A 59 -3.88 0.00 6.41
N ILE A 60 -3.07 1.05 6.42
CA ILE A 60 -2.83 1.90 7.61
C ILE A 60 -3.09 3.35 7.20
N THR A 61 -4.20 3.92 7.65
CA THR A 61 -4.64 5.26 7.26
C THR A 61 -5.12 6.10 8.44
N GLY A 62 -4.84 7.39 8.42
CA GLY A 62 -5.44 8.37 9.33
C GLY A 62 -6.93 8.62 9.02
N GLY A 63 -7.40 8.23 7.86
CA GLY A 63 -8.79 8.40 7.43
C GLY A 63 -9.78 7.56 8.25
N ASP A 64 -11.04 8.04 8.29
CA ASP A 64 -12.11 7.46 9.12
C ASP A 64 -13.43 7.39 8.37
N THR A 65 -13.46 6.92 7.15
CA THR A 65 -14.71 6.75 6.41
C THR A 65 -15.00 5.27 6.18
N ASP A 66 -16.23 4.84 6.47
CA ASP A 66 -16.68 3.47 6.25
C ASP A 66 -16.48 3.01 4.79
N ALA A 67 -16.61 3.95 3.84
CA ALA A 67 -16.38 3.66 2.43
C ALA A 67 -14.97 3.08 2.17
N VAL A 68 -13.94 3.58 2.85
CA VAL A 68 -12.57 3.06 2.77
C VAL A 68 -12.51 1.63 3.30
N ARG A 69 -13.02 1.39 4.50
CA ARG A 69 -13.06 0.05 5.11
C ARG A 69 -13.79 -0.94 4.21
N LEU A 70 -15.00 -0.60 3.75
CA LEU A 70 -15.81 -1.46 2.90
C LEU A 70 -15.12 -1.78 1.57
N ARG A 71 -14.48 -0.76 0.96
CA ARG A 71 -13.76 -0.95 -0.31
C ARG A 71 -12.67 -1.97 -0.17
N PHE A 72 -11.78 -1.82 0.81
CA PHE A 72 -10.60 -2.69 0.94
C PHE A 72 -10.95 -4.08 1.49
N ALA A 73 -11.93 -4.19 2.39
CA ALA A 73 -12.45 -5.48 2.84
C ALA A 73 -13.01 -6.33 1.67
N ARG A 74 -13.73 -5.69 0.72
CA ARG A 74 -14.24 -6.38 -0.49
C ARG A 74 -13.14 -6.87 -1.42
N LEU A 75 -11.93 -6.33 -1.32
CA LEU A 75 -10.76 -6.81 -2.08
C LEU A 75 -10.05 -7.99 -1.40
N GLY A 76 -10.51 -8.40 -0.20
CA GLY A 76 -9.92 -9.49 0.57
C GLY A 76 -8.89 -9.04 1.60
N ILE A 77 -8.77 -7.73 1.87
CA ILE A 77 -7.85 -7.21 2.88
C ILE A 77 -8.51 -7.29 4.26
N GLU A 78 -7.92 -8.06 5.16
CA GLU A 78 -8.46 -8.29 6.52
C GLU A 78 -7.91 -7.27 7.54
N HIS A 79 -6.66 -6.83 7.37
CA HIS A 79 -6.00 -5.90 8.27
C HIS A 79 -6.17 -4.46 7.79
N ILE A 80 -7.16 -3.75 8.34
CA ILE A 80 -7.47 -2.36 7.98
C ILE A 80 -7.45 -1.50 9.24
N TYR A 81 -6.36 -0.73 9.41
CA TYR A 81 -6.15 0.19 10.52
C TYR A 81 -6.62 1.58 10.10
N MET A 82 -7.76 1.98 10.67
CA MET A 82 -8.39 3.28 10.46
C MET A 82 -8.05 4.22 11.64
N ARG A 83 -8.14 5.52 11.44
CA ARG A 83 -7.83 6.54 12.47
C ARG A 83 -6.42 6.39 13.05
N SER A 84 -5.49 5.90 12.26
CA SER A 84 -4.12 5.67 12.71
C SER A 84 -3.43 7.01 13.00
N SER A 85 -3.27 7.33 14.26
CA SER A 85 -2.59 8.56 14.70
C SER A 85 -1.08 8.39 14.83
N VAL A 86 -0.61 7.17 15.06
CA VAL A 86 0.80 6.80 15.17
C VAL A 86 1.02 5.49 14.42
N LYS A 87 1.22 5.58 13.11
CA LYS A 87 1.22 4.43 12.18
C LYS A 87 2.22 3.32 12.53
N ILE A 88 3.34 3.64 13.19
CA ILE A 88 4.32 2.64 13.61
C ILE A 88 3.75 1.64 14.63
N ASN A 89 2.78 2.06 15.46
CA ASN A 89 2.13 1.17 16.41
C ASN A 89 1.26 0.13 15.68
N ASP A 90 0.56 0.56 14.61
CA ASP A 90 -0.27 -0.32 13.80
C ASP A 90 0.58 -1.29 12.97
N LEU A 91 1.75 -0.86 12.47
CA LEU A 91 2.73 -1.75 11.85
C LEU A 91 3.20 -2.83 12.84
N ASN A 92 3.54 -2.45 14.06
CA ASN A 92 3.98 -3.39 15.10
C ASN A 92 2.87 -4.39 15.45
N ASP A 93 1.62 -3.92 15.59
CA ASP A 93 0.46 -4.79 15.82
C ASP A 93 0.26 -5.77 14.66
N TYR A 94 0.37 -5.29 13.41
CA TYR A 94 0.29 -6.13 12.22
C TYR A 94 1.36 -7.22 12.22
N MET A 95 2.62 -6.86 12.46
CA MET A 95 3.73 -7.83 12.53
C MET A 95 3.52 -8.86 13.65
N ASN A 96 3.05 -8.42 14.82
CA ASN A 96 2.77 -9.32 15.95
C ASN A 96 1.65 -10.33 15.63
N LYS A 97 0.61 -9.90 14.91
CA LYS A 97 -0.52 -10.76 14.53
C LYS A 97 -0.19 -11.74 13.41
N THR A 98 0.64 -11.33 12.46
CA THR A 98 0.89 -12.11 11.24
C THR A 98 2.21 -12.87 11.26
N GLY A 99 3.16 -12.45 12.08
CA GLY A 99 4.51 -13.03 12.14
C GLY A 99 5.44 -12.55 11.02
N TYR A 100 5.01 -11.65 10.14
CA TYR A 100 5.91 -11.08 9.12
C TYR A 100 7.03 -10.29 9.76
N LYS A 101 8.23 -10.42 9.20
CA LYS A 101 9.41 -9.67 9.62
C LYS A 101 9.51 -8.37 8.81
N PRO A 102 10.16 -7.33 9.35
CA PRO A 102 10.34 -6.06 8.64
C PRO A 102 10.86 -6.21 7.21
N GLU A 103 11.86 -7.06 6.99
CA GLU A 103 12.47 -7.31 5.67
C GLU A 103 11.54 -7.99 4.66
N GLU A 104 10.41 -8.53 5.10
CA GLU A 104 9.41 -9.18 4.26
C GLU A 104 8.28 -8.23 3.86
N ILE A 105 8.30 -6.98 4.37
CA ILE A 105 7.23 -6.01 4.20
C ILE A 105 7.63 -4.91 3.22
N LEU A 106 6.76 -4.66 2.24
CA LEU A 106 6.72 -3.44 1.45
C LEU A 106 5.68 -2.50 2.05
N TYR A 107 6.08 -1.25 2.35
CA TYR A 107 5.18 -0.18 2.79
C TYR A 107 5.24 0.99 1.82
N SER A 108 4.08 1.50 1.41
CA SER A 108 3.98 2.74 0.62
C SER A 108 3.28 3.83 1.41
N GLY A 109 3.95 4.97 1.53
CA GLY A 109 3.48 6.19 2.17
C GLY A 109 3.94 7.42 1.40
N ASP A 110 3.33 8.58 1.66
CA ASP A 110 3.57 9.81 0.89
C ASP A 110 3.96 11.01 1.75
N ASP A 111 3.64 11.03 3.05
CA ASP A 111 3.86 12.21 3.90
C ASP A 111 4.40 11.84 5.30
N LEU A 112 4.74 12.85 6.09
CA LEU A 112 5.43 12.72 7.38
C LEU A 112 4.84 11.69 8.36
N PRO A 113 3.53 11.44 8.45
CA PRO A 113 2.99 10.37 9.27
C PRO A 113 3.52 8.97 8.94
N ASP A 114 4.01 8.75 7.70
CA ASP A 114 4.56 7.49 7.23
C ASP A 114 6.04 7.30 7.54
N PHE A 115 6.73 8.37 7.92
CA PHE A 115 8.19 8.42 8.00
C PHE A 115 8.79 7.27 8.81
N HIS A 116 8.31 7.05 10.04
CA HIS A 116 8.85 6.01 10.92
C HIS A 116 8.53 4.59 10.42
N VAL A 117 7.35 4.39 9.82
CA VAL A 117 6.98 3.10 9.24
C VAL A 117 7.89 2.77 8.06
N MET A 118 8.12 3.74 7.17
CA MET A 118 8.98 3.58 6.01
C MET A 118 10.44 3.27 6.37
N GLN A 119 10.93 3.81 7.48
CA GLN A 119 12.27 3.46 7.99
C GLN A 119 12.34 2.05 8.59
N ALA A 120 11.23 1.54 9.11
CA ALA A 120 11.18 0.26 9.82
C ALA A 120 11.04 -0.96 8.90
N VAL A 121 10.57 -0.80 7.65
CA VAL A 121 10.30 -1.91 6.74
C VAL A 121 11.46 -2.21 5.79
N GLY A 122 11.43 -3.41 5.18
CA GLY A 122 12.41 -3.83 4.21
C GLY A 122 12.40 -3.01 2.93
N LEU A 123 11.22 -2.76 2.37
CA LEU A 123 11.05 -1.98 1.14
C LEU A 123 10.07 -0.84 1.36
N SER A 124 10.61 0.37 1.48
CA SER A 124 9.81 1.61 1.53
C SER A 124 9.62 2.19 0.13
N VAL A 125 8.39 2.58 -0.17
CA VAL A 125 7.97 3.10 -1.48
C VAL A 125 7.32 4.46 -1.31
N ALA A 126 7.68 5.42 -2.15
CA ALA A 126 7.04 6.73 -2.25
C ALA A 126 6.37 6.90 -3.61
N PRO A 127 5.16 7.50 -3.69
CA PRO A 127 4.62 8.04 -4.94
C PRO A 127 5.51 9.14 -5.53
N ALA A 128 5.37 9.40 -6.84
CA ALA A 128 6.15 10.43 -7.54
C ALA A 128 5.97 11.84 -6.95
N ASP A 129 4.81 12.11 -6.39
CA ASP A 129 4.40 13.40 -5.79
C ASP A 129 4.48 13.44 -4.26
N ALA A 130 5.01 12.40 -3.61
CA ALA A 130 5.23 12.37 -2.16
C ALA A 130 6.09 13.53 -1.66
N ALA A 131 5.96 13.84 -0.37
CA ALA A 131 6.77 14.86 0.30
C ALA A 131 8.28 14.61 0.13
N PRO A 132 9.10 15.66 0.01
CA PRO A 132 10.56 15.51 -0.20
C PRO A 132 11.23 14.64 0.87
N GLU A 133 10.83 14.77 2.13
CA GLU A 133 11.36 14.01 3.26
C GLU A 133 11.11 12.51 3.10
N ILE A 134 9.94 12.16 2.58
CA ILE A 134 9.54 10.78 2.32
C ILE A 134 10.31 10.21 1.13
N LYS A 135 10.44 10.97 0.04
CA LYS A 135 11.26 10.57 -1.11
C LYS A 135 12.73 10.35 -0.73
N ASN A 136 13.26 11.14 0.20
CA ASN A 136 14.65 11.01 0.65
C ASN A 136 14.94 9.69 1.41
N ILE A 137 13.95 9.09 2.06
CA ILE A 137 14.09 7.83 2.79
C ILE A 137 13.55 6.62 2.04
N ALA A 138 12.80 6.82 0.96
CA ALA A 138 12.22 5.75 0.17
C ALA A 138 13.32 4.96 -0.56
N LYS A 139 13.25 3.63 -0.50
CA LYS A 139 14.11 2.75 -1.29
C LYS A 139 13.68 2.67 -2.76
N TYR A 140 12.44 3.01 -3.02
CA TYR A 140 11.91 3.12 -4.37
C TYR A 140 10.93 4.29 -4.46
N ILE A 141 11.07 5.11 -5.49
CA ILE A 141 10.09 6.14 -5.86
C ILE A 141 9.36 5.63 -7.09
N SER A 142 8.05 5.39 -6.95
CA SER A 142 7.21 5.02 -8.08
C SER A 142 7.15 6.14 -9.11
N HIS A 143 7.06 5.78 -10.38
CA HIS A 143 6.78 6.75 -11.45
C HIS A 143 5.31 7.21 -11.46
N LYS A 144 4.46 6.59 -10.63
CA LYS A 144 3.05 6.90 -10.44
C LYS A 144 2.87 7.90 -9.32
N LYS A 145 1.95 8.84 -9.51
CA LYS A 145 1.46 9.72 -8.44
C LYS A 145 0.45 8.98 -7.56
N GLY A 146 0.19 9.55 -6.39
CA GLY A 146 -0.88 9.05 -5.52
C GLY A 146 -2.20 8.90 -6.25
N GLY A 147 -2.88 7.77 -6.07
CA GLY A 147 -4.13 7.45 -6.76
C GLY A 147 -4.00 7.04 -8.24
N GLU A 148 -2.81 7.11 -8.82
CA GLU A 148 -2.60 6.84 -10.26
C GLU A 148 -2.01 5.47 -10.57
N GLY A 149 -2.01 4.56 -9.60
CA GLY A 149 -1.56 3.18 -9.82
C GLY A 149 -0.27 2.82 -9.11
N VAL A 150 0.02 3.40 -7.95
CA VAL A 150 1.20 3.10 -7.13
C VAL A 150 1.20 1.64 -6.66
N ALA A 151 0.07 1.16 -6.14
CA ALA A 151 -0.05 -0.24 -5.70
C ALA A 151 0.12 -1.20 -6.88
N ARG A 152 -0.49 -0.90 -8.03
CA ARG A 152 -0.31 -1.69 -9.24
C ARG A 152 1.14 -1.78 -9.65
N ASP A 153 1.87 -0.67 -9.65
CA ASP A 153 3.28 -0.61 -10.03
C ASP A 153 4.11 -1.58 -9.18
N VAL A 154 4.03 -1.48 -7.86
CA VAL A 154 4.91 -2.24 -6.96
C VAL A 154 4.48 -3.70 -6.80
N ILE A 155 3.19 -3.98 -6.70
CA ILE A 155 2.67 -5.36 -6.62
C ILE A 155 3.06 -6.14 -7.88
N GLU A 156 2.85 -5.54 -9.06
CA GLU A 156 3.22 -6.16 -10.33
C GLU A 156 4.72 -6.48 -10.40
N GLN A 157 5.59 -5.57 -9.96
CA GLN A 157 7.04 -5.79 -9.96
C GLN A 157 7.43 -6.94 -9.01
N VAL A 158 6.90 -6.96 -7.78
CA VAL A 158 7.16 -8.04 -6.81
C VAL A 158 6.65 -9.37 -7.34
N MET A 159 5.40 -9.44 -7.78
CA MET A 159 4.79 -10.68 -8.24
C MET A 159 5.45 -11.20 -9.53
N LYS A 160 5.94 -10.32 -10.42
CA LYS A 160 6.75 -10.70 -11.59
C LYS A 160 8.09 -11.29 -11.16
N ALA A 161 8.78 -10.69 -10.20
CA ALA A 161 10.04 -11.19 -9.68
C ALA A 161 9.89 -12.59 -9.05
N GLN A 162 8.73 -12.88 -8.47
CA GLN A 162 8.41 -14.15 -7.84
C GLN A 162 7.68 -15.14 -8.77
N GLY A 163 7.42 -14.76 -10.05
CA GLY A 163 6.74 -15.62 -11.02
C GLY A 163 5.24 -15.84 -10.75
N THR A 164 4.60 -14.97 -9.96
CA THR A 164 3.20 -15.13 -9.53
C THR A 164 2.21 -14.18 -10.20
N TRP A 165 2.67 -13.22 -11.00
CA TRP A 165 1.84 -12.18 -11.60
C TRP A 165 0.80 -12.71 -12.60
N MET A 166 1.17 -13.65 -13.45
CA MET A 166 0.32 -14.23 -14.51
C MET A 166 -0.06 -15.68 -14.19
N ASN A 167 -0.30 -15.99 -12.92
CA ASN A 167 -0.78 -17.30 -12.50
C ASN A 167 -2.27 -17.51 -12.83
N ASP A 168 -2.81 -18.70 -12.61
CA ASP A 168 -4.20 -19.07 -12.93
C ASP A 168 -5.25 -18.18 -12.25
N LYS A 169 -4.89 -17.51 -11.15
CA LYS A 169 -5.76 -16.59 -10.41
C LYS A 169 -5.86 -15.19 -11.04
N ALA A 170 -5.02 -14.90 -12.04
CA ALA A 170 -4.93 -13.58 -12.66
C ALA A 170 -6.10 -13.26 -13.61
N PHE A 171 -6.88 -14.25 -14.05
CA PHE A 171 -7.87 -14.10 -15.12
C PHE A 171 -9.32 -13.95 -14.62
N GLY A 172 -9.51 -13.45 -13.42
CA GLY A 172 -10.82 -13.16 -12.83
C GLY A 172 -10.75 -12.24 -11.62
N TRP A 173 -11.90 -11.75 -11.19
CA TRP A 173 -12.05 -10.95 -9.95
C TRP A 173 -12.30 -11.84 -8.73
#